data_09bc00f0608dfb1a98108c21127f1fb9
#
_entry.id   09bc00f0608dfb1a98108c21127f1fb9
#
_cell.length_a   1.000
_cell.length_b   1.000
_cell.length_c   1.000
_cell.angle_alpha   90.00
_cell.angle_beta   90.00
_cell.angle_gamma   90.00
#
_symmetry.space_group_name_H-M   'P 1'
#
loop_
_entity.id
_entity.type
_entity.pdbx_description
1 polymer ?
#
loop_
_entity_poly.entity_id
_entity_poly.type
_entity_poly.pdbx_seq_one_letter_code
_entity_poly.pdbx_strand_id
1 'polypeptide(L)'
;MRVMVFVPGDKNTEAGQMPSEEQLGTMMKFNEDLVKAGVMLAGDGLHPTSKAKKVRFRGKERVVIDGPFAESKELVAGYWIWEVKSIDEAVEWLKRAPFDEGVEVTIRPIFSPEDFGKELTPELRAKEEELRLAGLVREAGRLGKHLQK
;
A
#
# COMPACT_ATOMS: atom_id res chain seq x y z
N MET A 1 -5.37 -12.26 -8.65
CA MET A 1 -4.77 -12.22 -7.29
C MET A 1 -4.27 -10.82 -7.02
N ARG A 2 -4.62 -10.25 -5.88
CA ARG A 2 -4.05 -8.97 -5.46
C ARG A 2 -2.91 -9.19 -4.48
N VAL A 3 -1.89 -8.37 -4.59
CA VAL A 3 -0.78 -8.35 -3.63
C VAL A 3 -0.55 -6.92 -3.16
N MET A 4 -0.09 -6.76 -1.92
CA MET A 4 0.43 -5.50 -1.42
C MET A 4 1.94 -5.58 -1.37
N VAL A 5 2.59 -4.54 -1.88
CA VAL A 5 4.05 -4.41 -1.91
C VAL A 5 4.42 -3.29 -0.95
N PHE A 6 5.25 -3.62 0.04
CA PHE A 6 5.68 -2.69 1.08
C PHE A 6 7.04 -2.12 0.76
N VAL A 7 7.10 -0.82 0.50
CA VAL A 7 8.36 -0.11 0.29
C VAL A 7 8.96 0.22 1.65
N PRO A 8 10.18 -0.25 1.96
CA PRO A 8 10.78 0.00 3.26
C PRO A 8 11.17 1.46 3.42
N GLY A 9 11.04 1.96 4.65
CA GLY A 9 11.62 3.23 5.07
C GLY A 9 13.01 3.04 5.66
N ASP A 10 13.72 4.14 5.79
CA ASP A 10 15.04 4.22 6.41
C ASP A 10 15.16 5.51 7.25
N LYS A 11 16.36 5.78 7.75
CA LYS A 11 16.62 7.00 8.54
C LYS A 11 16.33 8.28 7.74
N ASN A 12 16.56 8.27 6.43
CA ASN A 12 16.36 9.44 5.58
C ASN A 12 14.87 9.70 5.36
N THR A 13 14.08 8.66 5.08
CA THR A 13 12.63 8.79 4.93
C THR A 13 11.96 9.21 6.25
N GLU A 14 12.43 8.69 7.39
CA GLU A 14 11.94 9.09 8.71
C GLU A 14 12.32 10.53 9.07
N ALA A 15 13.44 11.03 8.57
CA ALA A 15 13.84 12.44 8.71
C ALA A 15 13.06 13.38 7.79
N GLY A 16 12.19 12.86 6.94
CA GLY A 16 11.40 13.66 5.99
C GLY A 16 12.16 14.04 4.73
N GLN A 17 13.30 13.41 4.44
CA GLN A 17 14.04 13.65 3.23
C GLN A 17 13.27 13.20 2.00
N MET A 18 13.07 14.08 1.05
CA MET A 18 12.37 13.80 -0.18
C MET A 18 13.31 13.18 -1.23
N PRO A 19 12.79 12.29 -2.09
CA PRO A 19 13.57 11.80 -3.23
C PRO A 19 13.91 12.94 -4.19
N SER A 20 15.01 12.77 -4.94
CA SER A 20 15.40 13.69 -5.99
C SER A 20 14.44 13.66 -7.18
N GLU A 21 14.49 14.68 -8.03
CA GLU A 21 13.73 14.70 -9.29
C GLU A 21 14.03 13.45 -10.14
N GLU A 22 15.29 13.06 -10.24
CA GLU A 22 15.72 11.87 -10.98
C GLU A 22 15.09 10.59 -10.41
N GLN A 23 15.15 10.42 -9.08
CA GLN A 23 14.54 9.28 -8.41
C GLN A 23 13.03 9.22 -8.61
N LEU A 24 12.36 10.37 -8.50
CA LEU A 24 10.92 10.48 -8.76
C LEU A 24 10.59 10.11 -10.21
N GLY A 25 11.34 10.64 -11.17
CA GLY A 25 11.15 10.35 -12.59
C GLY A 25 11.33 8.88 -12.91
N THR A 26 12.36 8.24 -12.37
CA THR A 26 12.62 6.81 -12.56
C THR A 26 11.49 5.95 -11.96
N MET A 27 10.99 6.31 -10.78
CA MET A 27 9.87 5.60 -10.15
C MET A 27 8.57 5.80 -10.94
N MET A 28 8.32 7.00 -11.43
CA MET A 28 7.14 7.28 -12.29
C MET A 28 7.17 6.46 -13.57
N LYS A 29 8.34 6.28 -14.15
CA LYS A 29 8.51 5.43 -15.35
C LYS A 29 8.18 3.98 -15.05
N PHE A 30 8.62 3.45 -13.92
CA PHE A 30 8.26 2.10 -13.48
C PHE A 30 6.75 1.98 -13.25
N ASN A 31 6.13 2.94 -12.58
CA ASN A 31 4.69 2.98 -12.38
C ASN A 31 3.91 3.02 -13.71
N GLU A 32 4.42 3.76 -14.69
CA GLU A 32 3.83 3.81 -16.03
C GLU A 32 3.81 2.42 -16.68
N ASP A 33 4.91 1.68 -16.57
CA ASP A 33 4.99 0.31 -17.09
C ASP A 33 3.99 -0.62 -16.39
N LEU A 34 3.84 -0.50 -15.08
CA LEU A 34 2.85 -1.25 -14.30
C LEU A 34 1.41 -0.93 -14.72
N VAL A 35 1.12 0.34 -14.94
CA VAL A 35 -0.21 0.79 -15.39
C VAL A 35 -0.51 0.26 -16.78
N LYS A 36 0.43 0.39 -17.72
CA LYS A 36 0.27 -0.11 -19.10
C LYS A 36 0.04 -1.62 -19.14
N ALA A 37 0.65 -2.35 -18.24
CA ALA A 37 0.47 -3.81 -18.13
C ALA A 37 -0.81 -4.22 -17.39
N GLY A 38 -1.58 -3.27 -16.84
CA GLY A 38 -2.78 -3.54 -16.06
C GLY A 38 -2.49 -4.12 -14.68
N VAL A 39 -1.28 -3.94 -14.17
CA VAL A 39 -0.82 -4.50 -12.90
C VAL A 39 -1.10 -3.56 -11.71
N MET A 40 -0.85 -2.27 -11.85
CA MET A 40 -0.98 -1.31 -10.76
C MET A 40 -2.43 -0.94 -10.50
N LEU A 41 -2.92 -1.23 -9.30
CA LEU A 41 -4.25 -0.80 -8.82
C LEU A 41 -4.16 0.46 -7.95
N ALA A 42 -3.13 0.57 -7.13
CA ALA A 42 -2.88 1.72 -6.27
C ALA A 42 -1.41 1.79 -5.89
N GLY A 43 -0.96 2.96 -5.49
CA GLY A 43 0.38 3.17 -4.97
C GLY A 43 0.52 4.56 -4.40
N ASP A 44 1.03 4.66 -3.16
CA ASP A 44 1.21 5.92 -2.45
C ASP A 44 2.45 5.89 -1.56
N GLY A 45 3.08 7.05 -1.41
CA GLY A 45 4.06 7.27 -0.37
C GLY A 45 3.40 7.58 0.96
N LEU A 46 4.09 7.30 2.05
CA LEU A 46 3.66 7.60 3.40
C LEU A 46 4.55 8.66 4.03
N HIS A 47 3.94 9.54 4.82
CA HIS A 47 4.69 10.46 5.66
C HIS A 47 5.49 9.69 6.72
N PRO A 48 6.59 10.28 7.23
CA PRO A 48 7.35 9.68 8.34
C PRO A 48 6.48 9.50 9.59
N THR A 49 6.92 8.63 10.50
CA THR A 49 6.18 8.29 11.71
C THR A 49 6.01 9.47 12.68
N SER A 50 6.77 10.55 12.51
CA SER A 50 6.56 11.81 13.24
C SER A 50 5.15 12.38 13.05
N LYS A 51 4.48 12.05 11.94
CA LYS A 51 3.09 12.44 11.66
C LYS A 51 2.08 11.33 11.95
N ALA A 52 2.53 10.19 12.44
CA ALA A 52 1.69 9.04 12.71
C ALA A 52 1.15 9.04 14.14
N LYS A 53 0.11 8.26 14.34
CA LYS A 53 -0.49 8.00 15.65
C LYS A 53 -0.79 6.52 15.79
N LYS A 54 -0.67 6.02 17.01
CA LYS A 54 -1.13 4.68 17.38
C LYS A 54 -2.30 4.81 18.36
N VAL A 55 -3.24 3.91 18.27
CA VAL A 55 -4.30 3.77 19.26
C VAL A 55 -4.11 2.41 19.94
N ARG A 56 -3.86 2.44 21.24
CA ARG A 56 -3.75 1.23 22.06
C ARG A 56 -5.09 0.91 22.69
N PHE A 57 -5.54 -0.31 22.49
CA PHE A 57 -6.76 -0.84 23.09
C PHE A 57 -6.38 -1.50 24.43
N ARG A 58 -6.83 -0.90 25.53
CA ARG A 58 -6.53 -1.37 26.89
C ARG A 58 -7.83 -1.46 27.69
N GLY A 59 -8.39 -2.65 27.80
CA GLY A 59 -9.73 -2.80 28.38
C GLY A 59 -10.75 -1.95 27.63
N LYS A 60 -11.46 -1.08 28.35
CA LYS A 60 -12.40 -0.09 27.75
C LYS A 60 -11.72 1.20 27.33
N GLU A 61 -10.45 1.39 27.69
CA GLU A 61 -9.69 2.59 27.37
C GLU A 61 -9.13 2.54 25.96
N ARG A 62 -8.95 3.71 25.37
CA ARG A 62 -8.29 3.92 24.08
C ARG A 62 -7.19 4.96 24.31
N VAL A 63 -5.95 4.54 24.24
CA VAL A 63 -4.79 5.40 24.47
C VAL A 63 -4.19 5.80 23.14
N VAL A 64 -4.12 7.10 22.89
CA VAL A 64 -3.49 7.65 21.69
C VAL A 64 -2.01 7.91 21.95
N ILE A 65 -1.16 7.40 21.09
CA ILE A 65 0.30 7.55 21.19
C ILE A 65 0.77 8.29 19.93
N ASP A 66 1.39 9.44 20.10
CA ASP A 66 1.95 10.21 19.00
C ASP A 66 3.30 9.64 18.56
N GLY A 67 3.58 9.67 17.23
CA GLY A 67 4.91 9.40 16.71
C GLY A 67 5.92 10.50 17.08
N PRO A 68 7.19 10.32 16.75
CA PRO A 68 7.77 9.22 15.97
C PRO A 68 7.90 7.90 16.76
N PHE A 69 7.97 6.79 16.01
CA PHE A 69 8.11 5.44 16.59
C PHE A 69 9.53 4.92 16.31
N ALA A 70 10.44 5.19 17.24
CA ALA A 70 11.87 4.92 17.05
C ALA A 70 12.25 3.43 16.99
N GLU A 71 11.39 2.53 17.47
CA GLU A 71 11.69 1.09 17.59
C GLU A 71 11.02 0.24 16.50
N SER A 72 10.44 0.86 15.51
CA SER A 72 9.86 0.13 14.38
C SER A 72 10.99 -0.49 13.55
N LYS A 73 11.25 -1.78 13.74
CA LYS A 73 12.26 -2.53 12.96
C LYS A 73 11.93 -2.60 11.48
N GLU A 74 10.65 -2.41 11.14
CA GLU A 74 10.17 -2.40 9.76
C GLU A 74 9.38 -1.12 9.50
N LEU A 75 10.11 -0.09 9.08
CA LEU A 75 9.51 1.16 8.63
C LEU A 75 8.94 0.96 7.23
N VAL A 76 7.73 1.48 7.00
CA VAL A 76 7.10 1.46 5.69
C VAL A 76 7.00 2.89 5.17
N ALA A 77 7.66 3.17 4.05
CA ALA A 77 7.68 4.49 3.42
C ALA A 77 6.65 4.62 2.29
N GLY A 78 6.08 3.52 1.85
CA GLY A 78 5.08 3.51 0.79
C GLY A 78 4.56 2.11 0.51
N TYR A 79 3.61 2.02 -0.40
CA TYR A 79 3.03 0.75 -0.79
C TYR A 79 2.51 0.80 -2.22
N TRP A 80 2.37 -0.39 -2.82
CA TRP A 80 1.56 -0.63 -4.01
C TRP A 80 0.53 -1.70 -3.73
N ILE A 81 -0.56 -1.65 -4.48
CA ILE A 81 -1.47 -2.79 -4.64
C ILE A 81 -1.43 -3.16 -6.11
N TRP A 82 -1.09 -4.41 -6.39
CA TRP A 82 -0.98 -4.96 -7.74
C TRP A 82 -1.98 -6.09 -7.97
N GLU A 83 -2.52 -6.14 -9.18
CA GLU A 83 -3.25 -7.30 -9.70
C GLU A 83 -2.29 -8.12 -10.54
N VAL A 84 -2.06 -9.36 -10.13
CA VAL A 84 -1.14 -10.30 -10.78
C VAL A 84 -1.76 -11.69 -10.86
N LYS A 85 -1.22 -12.55 -11.71
CA LYS A 85 -1.69 -13.93 -11.84
C LYS A 85 -1.18 -14.81 -10.71
N SER A 86 0.01 -14.50 -10.19
CA SER A 86 0.70 -15.29 -9.16
C SER A 86 1.69 -14.41 -8.39
N ILE A 87 2.13 -14.90 -7.24
CA ILE A 87 3.21 -14.25 -6.48
C ILE A 87 4.51 -14.19 -7.29
N ASP A 88 4.77 -15.20 -8.12
CA ASP A 88 5.96 -15.23 -8.97
C ASP A 88 5.94 -14.11 -10.01
N GLU A 89 4.80 -13.80 -10.59
CA GLU A 89 4.64 -12.65 -11.48
C GLU A 89 4.95 -11.34 -10.75
N ALA A 90 4.45 -11.19 -9.53
CA ALA A 90 4.75 -10.01 -8.70
C ALA A 90 6.25 -9.88 -8.42
N VAL A 91 6.93 -10.99 -8.14
CA VAL A 91 8.39 -11.02 -7.94
C VAL A 91 9.12 -10.55 -9.20
N GLU A 92 8.72 -11.03 -10.38
CA GLU A 92 9.33 -10.61 -11.63
C GLU A 92 9.13 -9.11 -11.92
N TRP A 93 7.96 -8.56 -11.60
CA TRP A 93 7.74 -7.13 -11.70
C TRP A 93 8.62 -6.36 -10.71
N LEU A 94 8.71 -6.82 -9.47
CA LEU A 94 9.46 -6.14 -8.42
C LEU A 94 10.97 -6.11 -8.71
N LYS A 95 11.52 -7.14 -9.35
CA LYS A 95 12.92 -7.16 -9.79
C LYS A 95 13.28 -6.01 -10.74
N ARG A 96 12.30 -5.44 -11.43
CA ARG A 96 12.47 -4.31 -12.35
C ARG A 96 12.36 -2.96 -11.67
N ALA A 97 11.96 -2.93 -10.41
CA ALA A 97 11.77 -1.68 -9.67
C ALA A 97 13.10 -0.96 -9.42
N PRO A 98 13.12 0.37 -9.45
CA PRO A 98 14.34 1.14 -9.33
C PRO A 98 14.74 1.38 -7.86
N PHE A 99 15.06 0.30 -7.15
CA PHE A 99 15.59 0.36 -5.80
C PHE A 99 17.10 0.19 -5.79
N ASP A 100 17.76 0.81 -4.81
CA ASP A 100 19.20 0.72 -4.63
C ASP A 100 19.62 -0.65 -4.09
N GLU A 101 20.92 -0.95 -4.22
CA GLU A 101 21.51 -2.18 -3.71
C GLU A 101 21.25 -2.32 -2.21
N GLY A 102 20.89 -3.53 -1.79
CA GLY A 102 20.64 -3.87 -0.39
C GLY A 102 19.22 -3.59 0.09
N VAL A 103 18.39 -2.91 -0.69
CA VAL A 103 16.99 -2.68 -0.32
C VAL A 103 16.19 -3.98 -0.42
N GLU A 104 15.45 -4.29 0.62
CA GLU A 104 14.55 -5.44 0.66
C GLU A 104 13.10 -4.97 0.65
N VAL A 105 12.34 -5.43 -0.33
CA VAL A 105 10.93 -5.04 -0.52
C VAL A 105 10.06 -6.28 -0.33
N THR A 106 9.03 -6.17 0.49
CA THR A 106 8.16 -7.29 0.84
C THR A 106 6.89 -7.29 -0.01
N ILE A 107 6.51 -8.46 -0.49
CA ILE A 107 5.25 -8.71 -1.19
C ILE A 107 4.39 -9.62 -0.33
N ARG A 108 3.13 -9.22 -0.08
CA ARG A 108 2.16 -10.04 0.65
C ARG A 108 0.89 -10.22 -0.16
N PRO A 109 0.43 -11.47 -0.40
CA PRO A 109 -0.89 -11.69 -0.98
C PRO A 109 -1.99 -11.10 -0.09
N ILE A 110 -2.98 -10.49 -0.74
CA ILE A 110 -4.16 -9.97 -0.06
C ILE A 110 -5.22 -11.07 -0.02
N PHE A 111 -5.92 -11.20 1.10
CA PHE A 111 -7.02 -12.15 1.21
C PHE A 111 -8.06 -11.93 0.11
N SER A 112 -8.51 -13.03 -0.48
CA SER A 112 -9.69 -13.08 -1.33
C SER A 112 -10.86 -13.69 -0.54
N PRO A 113 -12.12 -13.54 -1.00
CA PRO A 113 -13.25 -14.17 -0.31
C PRO A 113 -13.11 -15.67 -0.12
N GLU A 114 -12.46 -16.36 -1.04
CA GLU A 114 -12.22 -17.80 -0.99
C GLU A 114 -11.31 -18.24 0.16
N ASP A 115 -10.46 -17.34 0.66
CA ASP A 115 -9.51 -17.61 1.76
C ASP A 115 -10.19 -17.71 3.13
N PHE A 116 -11.42 -17.20 3.30
CA PHE A 116 -12.10 -17.12 4.59
C PHE A 116 -12.85 -18.38 4.99
N GLY A 117 -13.10 -19.30 4.07
CA GLY A 117 -13.81 -20.54 4.38
C GLY A 117 -15.29 -20.32 4.73
N LYS A 118 -15.81 -21.20 5.61
CA LYS A 118 -17.24 -21.26 5.95
C LYS A 118 -17.75 -20.08 6.78
N GLU A 119 -16.87 -19.41 7.51
CA GLU A 119 -17.20 -18.26 8.34
C GLU A 119 -17.64 -17.06 7.50
N LEU A 120 -17.18 -16.96 6.26
CA LEU A 120 -17.72 -15.98 5.32
C LEU A 120 -19.01 -16.52 4.69
N THR A 121 -20.11 -16.32 5.41
CA THR A 121 -21.44 -16.76 4.94
C THR A 121 -21.84 -16.03 3.66
N PRO A 122 -22.81 -16.58 2.86
CA PRO A 122 -23.30 -15.89 1.66
C PRO A 122 -23.76 -14.45 1.94
N GLU A 123 -24.42 -14.21 3.07
CA GLU A 123 -24.89 -12.87 3.47
C GLU A 123 -23.72 -11.92 3.76
N LEU A 124 -22.71 -12.40 4.48
CA LEU A 124 -21.51 -11.60 4.78
C LEU A 124 -20.70 -11.33 3.53
N ARG A 125 -20.59 -12.29 2.62
CA ARG A 125 -19.91 -12.11 1.34
C ARG A 125 -20.61 -11.05 0.47
N ALA A 126 -21.92 -11.10 0.38
CA ALA A 126 -22.70 -10.09 -0.36
C ALA A 126 -22.53 -8.70 0.26
N LYS A 127 -22.50 -8.59 1.58
CA LYS A 127 -22.29 -7.34 2.29
C LYS A 127 -20.88 -6.79 2.05
N GLU A 128 -19.87 -7.64 2.05
CA GLU A 128 -18.49 -7.24 1.76
C GLU A 128 -18.34 -6.69 0.34
N GLU A 129 -18.95 -7.37 -0.65
CA GLU A 129 -18.96 -6.90 -2.04
C GLU A 129 -19.66 -5.54 -2.19
N GLU A 130 -20.79 -5.35 -1.54
CA GLU A 130 -21.52 -4.07 -1.52
C GLU A 130 -20.65 -2.94 -0.96
N LEU A 131 -20.00 -3.18 0.18
CA LEU A 131 -19.13 -2.18 0.83
C LEU A 131 -17.91 -1.85 -0.02
N ARG A 132 -17.32 -2.84 -0.65
CA ARG A 132 -16.16 -2.67 -1.54
C ARG A 132 -16.54 -1.82 -2.75
N LEU A 133 -17.67 -2.12 -3.38
CA LEU A 133 -18.16 -1.35 -4.53
C LEU A 133 -18.46 0.10 -4.15
N ALA A 134 -19.08 0.34 -3.01
CA ALA A 134 -19.35 1.69 -2.50
C ALA A 134 -18.06 2.47 -2.25
N GLY A 135 -17.02 1.82 -1.74
CA GLY A 135 -15.69 2.40 -1.55
C GLY A 135 -15.06 2.81 -2.87
N LEU A 136 -15.11 1.96 -3.88
CA LEU A 136 -14.58 2.24 -5.22
C LEU A 136 -15.28 3.43 -5.89
N VAL A 137 -16.60 3.52 -5.77
CA VAL A 137 -17.37 4.66 -6.31
C VAL A 137 -16.96 5.98 -5.66
N ARG A 138 -16.76 5.98 -4.35
CA ARG A 138 -16.29 7.18 -3.63
C ARG A 138 -14.89 7.59 -4.05
N GLU A 139 -14.00 6.64 -4.22
CA GLU A 139 -12.62 6.91 -4.65
C GLU A 139 -12.59 7.49 -6.06
N ALA A 140 -13.34 6.91 -6.99
CA ALA A 140 -13.47 7.44 -8.34
C ALA A 140 -14.01 8.87 -8.36
N GLY A 141 -15.01 9.16 -7.53
CA GLY A 141 -15.58 10.50 -7.38
C GLY A 141 -14.57 11.51 -6.80
N ARG A 142 -13.73 11.09 -5.86
CA ARG A 142 -12.65 11.91 -5.30
C ARG A 142 -11.61 12.26 -6.37
N LEU A 143 -11.16 11.27 -7.14
CA LEU A 143 -10.18 11.46 -8.21
C LEU A 143 -10.72 12.39 -9.31
N GLY A 144 -11.98 12.24 -9.70
CA GLY A 144 -12.60 13.07 -10.71
C GLY A 144 -12.63 14.56 -10.35
N LYS A 145 -12.79 14.88 -9.07
CA LYS A 145 -12.76 16.28 -8.59
C LYS A 145 -11.37 16.93 -8.69
N HIS A 146 -10.31 16.14 -8.62
CA HIS A 146 -8.95 16.65 -8.77
C HIS A 146 -8.56 16.93 -10.22
N LEU A 147 -9.19 16.23 -11.16
CA LEU A 147 -8.92 16.42 -12.60
C LEU A 147 -9.64 17.65 -13.19
N GLN A 148 -10.61 18.22 -12.45
CA GLN A 148 -11.38 19.41 -12.89
C GLN A 148 -10.80 20.72 -12.37
N LYS A 149 -9.73 20.71 -11.61
CA LYS A 149 -8.99 21.90 -11.13
C LYS A 149 -7.71 22.09 -11.92
#